data_43d883f225a5a0adfb2b96448faeaed5
#
_entry.id   43d883f225a5a0adfb2b96448faeaed5
#
_cell.length_a   1.000
_cell.length_b   1.000
_cell.length_c   1.000
_cell.angle_alpha   90.00
_cell.angle_beta   90.00
_cell.angle_gamma   90.00
#
_symmetry.space_group_name_H-M   'P 1'
#
loop_
_entity.id
_entity.type
_entity.pdbx_description
1 polymer ?
#
loop_
_entity_poly.entity_id
_entity_poly.type
_entity_poly.pdbx_seq_one_letter_code
_entity_poly.pdbx_strand_id
1 'polypeptide(L)'
;MIYQSVANRKKGEKMKWITRERVKVDRVACPWLIKKFVDKAAEFYFVPTDQVASEARRMGAIPFDAPGVELGHHGKECSFEAIVKEYRLAGDLALVLLARIVNGADTDNTLYNQPEGPGLGAIAEGFRHLGFENDLEINAAEWIVYDALYAYCQQMVRLGKLEGAFK
;
A
#
# COMPACT_ATOMS: atom_id res chain seq x y z
N MET A 1 -12.93 -12.16 -4.29
CA MET A 1 -14.24 -11.47 -4.21
C MET A 1 -14.10 -9.94 -4.24
N ILE A 2 -13.13 -9.34 -3.56
CA ILE A 2 -12.88 -7.87 -3.61
C ILE A 2 -12.50 -7.43 -5.03
N TYR A 3 -11.64 -8.19 -5.73
CA TYR A 3 -11.30 -7.94 -7.14
C TYR A 3 -12.53 -7.79 -8.05
N GLN A 4 -13.55 -8.64 -7.87
CA GLN A 4 -14.78 -8.57 -8.67
C GLN A 4 -15.60 -7.31 -8.40
N SER A 5 -15.59 -6.77 -7.17
CA SER A 5 -16.32 -5.54 -6.85
C SER A 5 -15.76 -4.32 -7.57
N VAL A 6 -14.44 -4.24 -7.71
CA VAL A 6 -13.78 -3.16 -8.49
C VAL A 6 -13.97 -3.37 -9.98
N ALA A 7 -13.87 -4.61 -10.47
CA ALA A 7 -14.03 -4.94 -11.88
C ALA A 7 -15.46 -4.72 -12.42
N ASN A 8 -16.48 -4.92 -11.58
CA ASN A 8 -17.91 -4.78 -11.94
C ASN A 8 -18.46 -3.36 -11.71
N ARG A 9 -17.62 -2.41 -11.40
CA ARG A 9 -18.00 -1.02 -11.13
C ARG A 9 -18.69 -0.38 -12.33
N LYS A 10 -19.81 0.34 -12.08
CA LYS A 10 -20.42 1.18 -13.09
C LYS A 10 -19.51 2.34 -13.46
N LYS A 11 -19.51 2.75 -14.73
CA LYS A 11 -18.69 3.89 -15.19
C LYS A 11 -19.01 5.15 -14.38
N GLY A 12 -17.99 5.70 -13.69
CA GLY A 12 -18.10 6.90 -12.85
C GLY A 12 -18.42 6.63 -11.38
N GLU A 13 -18.62 5.38 -10.96
CA GLU A 13 -18.77 5.03 -9.55
C GLU A 13 -17.42 5.10 -8.85
N LYS A 14 -17.35 5.80 -7.72
CA LYS A 14 -16.15 5.92 -6.89
C LYS A 14 -16.19 4.85 -5.81
N MET A 15 -15.14 4.04 -5.74
CA MET A 15 -14.98 3.08 -4.65
C MET A 15 -14.39 3.77 -3.44
N LYS A 16 -14.94 3.46 -2.28
CA LYS A 16 -14.44 3.93 -0.99
C LYS A 16 -13.51 2.89 -0.40
N TRP A 17 -12.38 3.35 0.09
CA TRP A 17 -11.34 2.55 0.73
C TRP A 17 -11.08 3.08 2.13
N ILE A 18 -11.01 2.22 3.12
CA ILE A 18 -10.94 2.64 4.52
C ILE A 18 -9.84 1.90 5.27
N THR A 19 -9.09 2.63 6.08
CA THR A 19 -8.04 2.08 6.92
C THR A 19 -7.91 2.87 8.23
N ARG A 20 -6.92 2.51 9.03
CA ARG A 20 -6.60 3.16 10.30
C ARG A 20 -5.98 4.53 10.08
N GLU A 21 -6.30 5.49 10.93
CA GLU A 21 -5.64 6.79 11.02
C GLU A 21 -4.16 6.69 11.45
N ARG A 22 -3.45 7.81 11.44
CA ARG A 22 -2.02 7.93 11.76
C ARG A 22 -1.17 7.11 10.81
N VAL A 23 -1.27 7.45 9.54
CA VAL A 23 -0.63 6.70 8.46
C VAL A 23 0.89 6.61 8.61
N LYS A 24 1.40 5.45 8.22
CA LYS A 24 2.82 5.14 8.08
C LYS A 24 2.95 3.96 7.12
N VAL A 25 4.00 3.92 6.31
CA VAL A 25 4.36 2.89 5.35
C VAL A 25 3.15 2.32 4.60
N ASP A 26 2.57 1.19 5.01
CA ASP A 26 1.47 0.51 4.29
C ASP A 26 0.24 1.39 4.09
N ARG A 27 -0.10 2.27 5.05
CA ARG A 27 -1.25 3.19 4.93
C ARG A 27 -0.97 4.41 4.05
N VAL A 28 0.21 4.50 3.45
CA VAL A 28 0.55 5.44 2.37
C VAL A 28 0.84 4.66 1.08
N ALA A 29 1.59 3.58 1.14
CA ALA A 29 1.93 2.74 0.01
C ALA A 29 0.69 2.08 -0.64
N CYS A 30 -0.23 1.54 0.17
CA CYS A 30 -1.45 0.90 -0.34
C CYS A 30 -2.36 1.89 -1.06
N PRO A 31 -2.69 3.09 -0.53
CA PRO A 31 -3.41 4.10 -1.29
C PRO A 31 -2.73 4.50 -2.60
N TRP A 32 -1.42 4.65 -2.62
CA TRP A 32 -0.66 4.91 -3.85
C TRP A 32 -0.84 3.77 -4.87
N LEU A 33 -0.66 2.52 -4.45
CA LEU A 33 -0.85 1.32 -5.29
C LEU A 33 -2.27 1.25 -5.85
N ILE A 34 -3.26 1.40 -4.98
CA ILE A 34 -4.68 1.37 -5.35
C ILE A 34 -4.97 2.44 -6.40
N LYS A 35 -4.56 3.68 -6.15
CA LYS A 35 -4.83 4.81 -7.04
C LYS A 35 -4.20 4.64 -8.41
N LYS A 36 -3.01 4.05 -8.49
CA LYS A 36 -2.27 3.91 -9.75
C LYS A 36 -2.65 2.68 -10.54
N PHE A 37 -2.92 1.55 -9.90
CA PHE A 37 -3.02 0.26 -10.58
C PHE A 37 -4.37 -0.44 -10.43
N VAL A 38 -5.17 -0.05 -9.45
CA VAL A 38 -6.44 -0.73 -9.13
C VAL A 38 -7.64 0.15 -9.43
N ASP A 39 -7.71 1.33 -8.82
CA ASP A 39 -8.86 2.23 -8.89
C ASP A 39 -8.45 3.71 -8.91
N LYS A 40 -8.36 4.27 -10.11
CA LYS A 40 -7.99 5.68 -10.33
C LYS A 40 -8.95 6.68 -9.67
N ALA A 41 -10.20 6.27 -9.41
CA ALA A 41 -11.23 7.09 -8.78
C ALA A 41 -11.37 6.83 -7.27
N ALA A 42 -10.51 6.00 -6.67
CA ALA A 42 -10.54 5.65 -5.27
C ALA A 42 -10.65 6.87 -4.34
N GLU A 43 -11.51 6.77 -3.33
CA GLU A 43 -11.60 7.71 -2.22
C GLU A 43 -11.15 7.01 -0.94
N PHE A 44 -10.25 7.66 -0.18
CA PHE A 44 -9.66 7.08 1.03
C PHE A 44 -10.21 7.73 2.29
N TYR A 45 -10.48 6.88 3.30
CA TYR A 45 -10.99 7.26 4.61
C TYR A 45 -10.08 6.68 5.69
N PHE A 46 -9.74 7.51 6.68
CA PHE A 46 -8.88 7.15 7.80
C PHE A 46 -9.64 7.35 9.09
N VAL A 47 -9.76 6.28 9.90
CA VAL A 47 -10.57 6.26 11.11
C VAL A 47 -9.81 5.54 12.25
N PRO A 48 -10.20 5.72 13.52
CA PRO A 48 -9.68 4.92 14.61
C PRO A 48 -9.76 3.42 14.34
N THR A 49 -8.77 2.67 14.80
CA THR A 49 -8.62 1.21 14.48
C THR A 49 -9.88 0.40 14.80
N ASP A 50 -10.52 0.68 15.92
CA ASP A 50 -11.73 -0.01 16.38
C ASP A 50 -12.98 0.34 15.56
N GLN A 51 -12.94 1.40 14.76
CA GLN A 51 -14.06 1.85 13.92
C GLN A 51 -13.97 1.34 12.48
N VAL A 52 -12.80 0.84 12.02
CA VAL A 52 -12.61 0.44 10.61
C VAL A 52 -13.68 -0.54 10.14
N ALA A 53 -13.96 -1.60 10.90
CA ALA A 53 -14.91 -2.63 10.50
C ALA A 53 -16.35 -2.13 10.45
N SER A 54 -16.79 -1.30 11.41
CA SER A 54 -18.13 -0.74 11.46
C SER A 54 -18.35 0.31 10.37
N GLU A 55 -17.39 1.21 10.18
CA GLU A 55 -17.45 2.25 9.17
C GLU A 55 -17.34 1.67 7.75
N ALA A 56 -16.52 0.63 7.54
CA ALA A 56 -16.46 -0.09 6.27
C ALA A 56 -17.85 -0.61 5.86
N ARG A 57 -18.56 -1.27 6.78
CA ARG A 57 -19.92 -1.76 6.53
C ARG A 57 -20.90 -0.62 6.29
N ARG A 58 -20.87 0.42 7.12
CA ARG A 58 -21.77 1.59 7.02
C ARG A 58 -21.62 2.31 5.69
N MET A 59 -20.41 2.47 5.20
CA MET A 59 -20.09 3.24 3.99
C MET A 59 -20.07 2.40 2.72
N GLY A 60 -20.09 1.06 2.83
CA GLY A 60 -19.80 0.16 1.71
C GLY A 60 -18.34 0.32 1.22
N ALA A 61 -17.41 0.58 2.14
CA ALA A 61 -16.01 0.78 1.81
C ALA A 61 -15.22 -0.54 1.90
N ILE A 62 -14.16 -0.64 1.11
CA ILE A 62 -13.22 -1.77 1.14
C ILE A 62 -12.17 -1.50 2.22
N PRO A 63 -12.11 -2.30 3.30
CA PRO A 63 -11.12 -2.12 4.34
C PRO A 63 -9.77 -2.70 3.93
N PHE A 64 -8.68 -2.02 4.30
CA PHE A 64 -7.30 -2.48 4.10
C PHE A 64 -6.41 -2.08 5.29
N ASP A 65 -5.29 -2.74 5.44
CA ASP A 65 -4.30 -2.53 6.51
C ASP A 65 -4.90 -2.30 7.90
N ALA A 66 -5.79 -3.20 8.29
CA ALA A 66 -6.41 -3.21 9.61
C ALA A 66 -6.50 -4.65 10.15
N PRO A 67 -6.67 -4.83 11.48
CA PRO A 67 -6.80 -6.15 12.06
C PRO A 67 -7.97 -6.96 11.47
N GLY A 68 -7.72 -8.20 11.06
CA GLY A 68 -8.75 -9.14 10.61
C GLY A 68 -9.36 -8.86 9.24
N VAL A 69 -8.80 -7.94 8.45
CA VAL A 69 -9.27 -7.68 7.09
C VAL A 69 -8.50 -8.52 6.06
N GLU A 70 -9.16 -8.83 4.94
CA GLU A 70 -8.58 -9.63 3.85
C GLU A 70 -7.35 -8.95 3.22
N LEU A 71 -7.41 -7.63 3.01
CA LEU A 71 -6.30 -6.82 2.51
C LEU A 71 -5.42 -6.27 3.65
N GLY A 72 -5.14 -7.11 4.64
CA GLY A 72 -4.29 -6.81 5.79
C GLY A 72 -3.01 -7.64 5.78
N HIS A 73 -2.30 -7.63 6.90
CA HIS A 73 -1.13 -8.49 7.11
C HIS A 73 -1.51 -9.97 7.20
N HIS A 74 -0.73 -10.83 6.55
CA HIS A 74 -0.87 -12.29 6.61
C HIS A 74 0.48 -12.92 6.96
N GLY A 75 0.65 -13.30 8.22
CA GLY A 75 1.94 -13.82 8.72
C GLY A 75 3.01 -12.73 8.65
N LYS A 76 4.04 -12.93 7.82
CA LYS A 76 5.12 -11.96 7.58
C LYS A 76 4.87 -11.04 6.38
N GLU A 77 3.81 -11.29 5.60
CA GLU A 77 3.46 -10.46 4.45
C GLU A 77 2.70 -9.22 4.89
N CYS A 78 3.02 -8.08 4.30
CA CYS A 78 2.35 -6.82 4.58
C CYS A 78 1.10 -6.59 3.70
N SER A 79 0.33 -5.56 4.01
CA SER A 79 -0.93 -5.25 3.31
C SER A 79 -0.71 -4.89 1.84
N PHE A 80 0.42 -4.26 1.50
CA PHE A 80 0.77 -3.98 0.11
C PHE A 80 0.87 -5.26 -0.73
N GLU A 81 1.51 -6.31 -0.18
CA GLU A 81 1.61 -7.62 -0.84
C GLU A 81 0.24 -8.28 -1.01
N ALA A 82 -0.63 -8.18 0.01
CA ALA A 82 -2.00 -8.69 -0.08
C ALA A 82 -2.78 -8.05 -1.25
N ILE A 83 -2.65 -6.73 -1.46
CA ILE A 83 -3.27 -6.01 -2.58
C ILE A 83 -2.67 -6.44 -3.91
N VAL A 84 -1.33 -6.54 -4.02
CA VAL A 84 -0.66 -7.02 -5.25
C VAL A 84 -1.18 -8.41 -5.66
N LYS A 85 -1.39 -9.30 -4.70
CA LYS A 85 -1.93 -10.65 -4.94
C LYS A 85 -3.40 -10.62 -5.35
N GLU A 86 -4.25 -9.94 -4.57
CA GLU A 86 -5.70 -9.87 -4.81
C GLU A 86 -6.01 -9.31 -6.20
N TYR A 87 -5.30 -8.26 -6.62
CA TYR A 87 -5.51 -7.62 -7.92
C TYR A 87 -4.63 -8.16 -9.05
N ARG A 88 -3.94 -9.29 -8.82
CA ARG A 88 -3.13 -10.01 -9.81
C ARG A 88 -2.05 -9.14 -10.48
N LEU A 89 -1.44 -8.26 -9.69
CA LEU A 89 -0.41 -7.33 -10.17
C LEU A 89 1.01 -7.94 -10.17
N ALA A 90 1.18 -9.19 -9.73
CA ALA A 90 2.48 -9.85 -9.63
C ALA A 90 3.21 -10.07 -10.97
N GLY A 91 2.55 -9.85 -12.10
CA GLY A 91 3.20 -9.82 -13.42
C GLY A 91 4.11 -8.61 -13.63
N ASP A 92 3.94 -7.55 -12.85
CA ASP A 92 4.84 -6.40 -12.82
C ASP A 92 5.95 -6.65 -11.79
N LEU A 93 7.14 -7.04 -12.28
CA LEU A 93 8.30 -7.36 -11.43
C LEU A 93 8.79 -6.14 -10.63
N ALA A 94 8.60 -4.93 -11.13
CA ALA A 94 8.95 -3.71 -10.40
C ALA A 94 8.01 -3.50 -9.20
N LEU A 95 6.71 -3.81 -9.34
CA LEU A 95 5.78 -3.80 -8.20
C LEU A 95 6.11 -4.90 -7.18
N VAL A 96 6.53 -6.07 -7.64
CA VAL A 96 6.95 -7.16 -6.73
C VAL A 96 8.18 -6.74 -5.94
N LEU A 97 9.17 -6.11 -6.57
CA LEU A 97 10.34 -5.59 -5.86
C LEU A 97 9.96 -4.47 -4.89
N LEU A 98 9.12 -3.54 -5.31
CA LEU A 98 8.61 -2.48 -4.43
C LEU A 98 7.85 -3.05 -3.22
N ALA A 99 7.03 -4.08 -3.43
CA ALA A 99 6.31 -4.75 -2.33
C ALA A 99 7.26 -5.30 -1.25
N ARG A 100 8.42 -5.83 -1.65
CA ARG A 100 9.44 -6.31 -0.70
C ARG A 100 10.13 -5.18 0.06
N ILE A 101 10.38 -4.04 -0.61
CA ILE A 101 10.91 -2.84 0.04
C ILE A 101 9.90 -2.31 1.05
N VAL A 102 8.63 -2.21 0.67
CA VAL A 102 7.53 -1.79 1.56
C VAL A 102 7.40 -2.74 2.74
N ASN A 103 7.44 -4.06 2.52
CA ASN A 103 7.44 -5.04 3.60
C ASN A 103 8.59 -4.80 4.58
N GLY A 104 9.80 -4.59 4.08
CA GLY A 104 10.98 -4.32 4.91
C GLY A 104 10.89 -3.00 5.71
N ALA A 105 10.12 -2.03 5.21
CA ALA A 105 9.88 -0.76 5.91
C ALA A 105 8.78 -0.87 6.97
N ASP A 106 7.76 -1.72 6.72
CA ASP A 106 6.57 -1.86 7.57
C ASP A 106 6.71 -2.94 8.66
N THR A 107 7.67 -3.84 8.49
CA THR A 107 7.96 -4.95 9.40
C THR A 107 9.39 -4.87 9.97
N ASP A 108 9.89 -5.98 10.50
CA ASP A 108 11.27 -6.12 10.99
C ASP A 108 12.30 -6.39 9.87
N ASN A 109 11.88 -6.35 8.61
CA ASN A 109 12.71 -6.61 7.41
C ASN A 109 13.33 -8.03 7.36
N THR A 110 12.82 -8.99 8.12
CA THR A 110 13.41 -10.33 8.18
C THR A 110 12.98 -11.25 7.03
N LEU A 111 11.87 -10.94 6.35
CA LEU A 111 11.35 -11.80 5.29
C LEU A 111 12.20 -11.71 4.01
N TYR A 112 12.49 -10.50 3.55
CA TYR A 112 13.19 -10.25 2.29
C TYR A 112 14.56 -9.61 2.47
N ASN A 113 14.82 -9.01 3.63
CA ASN A 113 16.06 -8.33 3.96
C ASN A 113 16.46 -7.27 2.90
N GLN A 114 15.49 -6.44 2.49
CA GLN A 114 15.72 -5.40 1.49
C GLN A 114 16.48 -4.23 2.10
N PRO A 115 17.62 -3.82 1.52
CA PRO A 115 18.45 -2.74 2.07
C PRO A 115 17.75 -1.37 2.07
N GLU A 116 16.80 -1.16 1.16
CA GLU A 116 16.00 0.06 1.07
C GLU A 116 14.91 0.17 2.15
N GLY A 117 14.46 -0.96 2.70
CA GLY A 117 13.36 -1.01 3.66
C GLY A 117 13.53 -0.08 4.86
N PRO A 118 14.61 -0.17 5.64
CA PRO A 118 14.85 0.72 6.77
C PRO A 118 14.88 2.21 6.40
N GLY A 119 15.42 2.54 5.22
CA GLY A 119 15.43 3.91 4.71
C GLY A 119 14.04 4.44 4.41
N LEU A 120 13.19 3.65 3.76
CA LEU A 120 11.79 4.00 3.52
C LEU A 120 11.04 4.15 4.85
N GLY A 121 11.26 3.27 5.83
CA GLY A 121 10.68 3.36 7.15
C GLY A 121 11.04 4.68 7.88
N ALA A 122 12.29 5.11 7.76
CA ALA A 122 12.74 6.38 8.32
C ALA A 122 12.10 7.60 7.63
N ILE A 123 11.96 7.56 6.31
CA ILE A 123 11.26 8.60 5.53
C ILE A 123 9.80 8.68 5.96
N ALA A 124 9.08 7.56 6.00
CA ALA A 124 7.68 7.50 6.42
C ALA A 124 7.47 8.03 7.85
N GLU A 125 8.38 7.72 8.78
CA GLU A 125 8.36 8.31 10.12
C GLU A 125 8.58 9.83 10.07
N GLY A 126 9.51 10.30 9.24
CA GLY A 126 9.79 11.73 9.05
C GLY A 126 8.56 12.52 8.59
N PHE A 127 7.78 11.97 7.64
CA PHE A 127 6.55 12.61 7.16
C PHE A 127 5.53 12.88 8.28
N ARG A 128 5.44 12.02 9.28
CA ARG A 128 4.56 12.21 10.45
C ARG A 128 4.92 13.42 11.31
N HIS A 129 6.13 13.95 11.15
CA HIS A 129 6.66 15.08 11.92
C HIS A 129 6.77 16.38 11.11
N LEU A 130 6.31 16.40 9.86
CA LEU A 130 6.35 17.60 9.01
C LEU A 130 5.20 18.59 9.26
N GLY A 131 4.27 18.28 10.18
CA GLY A 131 3.19 19.19 10.57
C GLY A 131 1.99 19.21 9.63
N PHE A 132 1.75 18.13 8.88
CA PHE A 132 0.52 17.96 8.11
C PHE A 132 -0.70 17.88 9.03
N GLU A 133 -1.84 18.43 8.58
CA GLU A 133 -3.06 18.49 9.39
C GLU A 133 -3.79 17.14 9.49
N ASN A 134 -3.67 16.29 8.46
CA ASN A 134 -4.39 15.02 8.39
C ASN A 134 -3.68 13.98 7.50
N ASP A 135 -4.17 12.74 7.57
CA ASP A 135 -3.60 11.60 6.86
C ASP A 135 -3.70 11.71 5.32
N LEU A 136 -4.71 12.41 4.79
CA LEU A 136 -4.83 12.66 3.35
C LEU A 136 -3.71 13.55 2.83
N GLU A 137 -3.32 14.56 3.59
CA GLU A 137 -2.21 15.45 3.24
C GLU A 137 -0.87 14.72 3.27
N ILE A 138 -0.64 13.88 4.29
CA ILE A 138 0.56 13.02 4.35
C ILE A 138 0.60 12.13 3.11
N ASN A 139 -0.50 11.44 2.79
CA ASN A 139 -0.58 10.59 1.60
C ASN A 139 -0.24 11.36 0.32
N ALA A 140 -0.87 12.49 0.10
CA ALA A 140 -0.63 13.29 -1.11
C ALA A 140 0.82 13.76 -1.24
N ALA A 141 1.45 14.13 -0.12
CA ALA A 141 2.83 14.62 -0.10
C ALA A 141 3.86 13.47 -0.26
N GLU A 142 3.61 12.32 0.38
CA GLU A 142 4.57 11.20 0.41
C GLU A 142 4.52 10.34 -0.85
N TRP A 143 3.45 10.36 -1.66
CA TRP A 143 3.34 9.52 -2.86
C TRP A 143 4.48 9.70 -3.86
N ILE A 144 5.13 10.87 -3.91
CA ILE A 144 6.31 11.07 -4.76
C ILE A 144 7.48 10.15 -4.37
N VAL A 145 7.58 9.74 -3.11
CA VAL A 145 8.59 8.78 -2.65
C VAL A 145 8.33 7.41 -3.28
N TYR A 146 7.07 6.97 -3.32
CA TYR A 146 6.69 5.70 -3.94
C TYR A 146 6.80 5.75 -5.47
N ASP A 147 6.53 6.90 -6.10
CA ASP A 147 6.82 7.11 -7.52
C ASP A 147 8.31 6.94 -7.83
N ALA A 148 9.17 7.54 -7.01
CA ALA A 148 10.62 7.43 -7.17
C ALA A 148 11.12 6.00 -6.93
N LEU A 149 10.62 5.32 -5.88
CA LEU A 149 10.95 3.93 -5.61
C LEU A 149 10.47 2.98 -6.72
N TYR A 150 9.28 3.19 -7.25
CA TYR A 150 8.79 2.37 -8.36
C TYR A 150 9.66 2.57 -9.62
N ALA A 151 10.03 3.79 -9.95
CA ALA A 151 10.96 4.08 -11.05
C ALA A 151 12.33 3.42 -10.82
N TYR A 152 12.86 3.44 -9.59
CA TYR A 152 14.07 2.71 -9.21
C TYR A 152 13.90 1.20 -9.44
N CYS A 153 12.80 0.60 -8.97
CA CYS A 153 12.50 -0.81 -9.16
C CYS A 153 12.43 -1.18 -10.65
N GLN A 154 11.79 -0.35 -11.47
CA GLN A 154 11.76 -0.54 -12.93
C GLN A 154 13.16 -0.55 -13.53
N GLN A 155 14.05 0.32 -13.06
CA GLN A 155 15.44 0.35 -13.54
C GLN A 155 16.21 -0.90 -13.10
N MET A 156 16.01 -1.37 -11.86
CA MET A 156 16.63 -2.62 -11.37
C MET A 156 16.19 -3.83 -12.18
N VAL A 157 14.91 -3.92 -12.53
CA VAL A 157 14.38 -4.97 -13.42
C VAL A 157 15.05 -4.91 -14.79
N ARG A 158 15.15 -3.73 -15.42
CA ARG A 158 15.80 -3.56 -16.74
C ARG A 158 17.28 -3.96 -16.73
N LEU A 159 17.98 -3.70 -15.63
CA LEU A 159 19.40 -4.04 -15.49
C LEU A 159 19.63 -5.51 -15.12
N GLY A 160 18.58 -6.31 -14.94
CA GLY A 160 18.69 -7.70 -14.47
C GLY A 160 19.27 -7.82 -13.06
N LYS A 161 19.24 -6.75 -12.26
CA LYS A 161 19.78 -6.71 -10.90
C LYS A 161 18.77 -7.23 -9.87
N LEU A 162 18.07 -8.31 -10.21
CA LEU A 162 17.10 -8.99 -9.35
C LEU A 162 17.71 -10.20 -8.63
N GLU A 163 19.03 -10.39 -8.67
CA GLU A 163 19.70 -11.50 -8.02
C GLU A 163 19.43 -11.46 -6.50
N GLY A 164 18.69 -12.46 -6.04
CA GLY A 164 18.20 -12.56 -4.66
C GLY A 164 16.78 -12.02 -4.40
N ALA A 165 16.23 -11.23 -5.30
CA ALA A 165 14.89 -10.66 -5.10
C ALA A 165 13.74 -11.67 -5.30
N PHE A 166 13.97 -12.80 -5.97
CA PHE A 166 12.94 -13.80 -6.30
C PHE A 166 13.30 -15.23 -5.87
N LYS A 167 14.18 -15.38 -4.87
CA LYS A 167 14.48 -16.70 -4.27
C LYS A 167 13.52 -17.03 -3.16
#